data_01806a799c2d187eed3e881061281507
#
_entry.id   01806a799c2d187eed3e881061281507
#
_cell.length_a   1.000
_cell.length_b   1.000
_cell.length_c   1.000
_cell.angle_alpha   90.00
_cell.angle_beta   90.00
_cell.angle_gamma   90.00
#
_symmetry.space_group_name_H-M   'P 1'
#
loop_
_entity.id
_entity.type
_entity.pdbx_description
1 polymer ?
#
loop_
_entity_poly.entity_id
_entity_poly.type
_entity_poly.pdbx_seq_one_letter_code
_entity_poly.pdbx_strand_id
1 'polypeptide(L)'
;IGRATRLASYMSGADKEYVARIRFGVATATYDAEGRHGGAGLSPSGEGHSAVAALDEAAVREALRAFEGTFLQTPPPFSAKKVGGTPAYKLARQDKPVEIKPVEVTVRELELRGYADGLADVRLVSSSGFYVRSLAHDLGQRLGCGAHLEGLRRTRAGEFTLGDAVGLEAVVVGGLPAASE
;
A
#
# COMPACT_ATOMS: atom_id res chain seq x y z
N ILE A 1 2.95 -11.20 21.10
CA ILE A 1 3.18 -12.59 21.50
C ILE A 1 2.49 -12.82 22.85
N GLY A 2 1.90 -13.98 23.08
CA GLY A 2 1.25 -14.33 24.34
C GLY A 2 0.00 -13.49 24.62
N ARG A 3 -0.25 -13.19 25.88
CA ARG A 3 -1.45 -12.45 26.34
C ARG A 3 -1.56 -11.03 25.77
N ALA A 4 -0.44 -10.38 25.48
CA ALA A 4 -0.39 -9.04 24.92
C ALA A 4 -1.02 -8.94 23.52
N THR A 5 -1.16 -10.06 22.79
CA THR A 5 -1.85 -10.05 21.47
C THR A 5 -3.30 -9.59 21.56
N ARG A 6 -3.94 -9.67 22.73
CA ARG A 6 -5.30 -9.13 22.95
C ARG A 6 -5.36 -7.61 22.83
N LEU A 7 -4.25 -6.91 23.04
CA LEU A 7 -4.17 -5.46 22.90
C LEU A 7 -4.13 -4.99 21.44
N ALA A 8 -3.82 -5.91 20.50
CA ALA A 8 -3.71 -5.56 19.08
C ALA A 8 -5.00 -4.94 18.50
N SER A 9 -6.19 -5.34 19.01
CA SER A 9 -7.46 -4.77 18.57
C SER A 9 -7.60 -3.29 18.92
N TYR A 10 -7.09 -2.85 20.06
CA TYR A 10 -7.13 -1.45 20.49
C TYR A 10 -6.19 -0.57 19.64
N MET A 11 -5.11 -1.16 19.12
CA MET A 11 -4.11 -0.47 18.31
C MET A 11 -4.43 -0.50 16.80
N SER A 12 -5.39 -1.33 16.40
CA SER A 12 -5.71 -1.52 14.98
C SER A 12 -6.29 -0.26 14.32
N GLY A 13 -7.01 0.56 15.09
CA GLY A 13 -7.63 1.82 14.63
C GLY A 13 -6.67 3.00 14.46
N ALA A 14 -5.47 2.94 15.06
CA ALA A 14 -4.51 4.03 15.01
C ALA A 14 -4.01 4.34 13.58
N ASP A 15 -3.52 5.56 13.36
CA ASP A 15 -2.87 5.94 12.10
C ASP A 15 -1.58 5.14 11.88
N LYS A 16 -1.23 4.96 10.62
CA LYS A 16 0.00 4.27 10.20
C LYS A 16 0.83 5.17 9.30
N GLU A 17 2.13 5.11 9.48
CA GLU A 17 3.07 5.75 8.58
C GLU A 17 3.79 4.70 7.73
N TYR A 18 3.96 5.02 6.46
CA TYR A 18 4.63 4.16 5.48
C TYR A 18 5.64 4.94 4.66
N VAL A 19 6.71 4.24 4.28
CA VAL A 19 7.56 4.59 3.16
C VAL A 19 7.33 3.56 2.07
N ALA A 20 6.98 4.03 0.89
CA ALA A 20 6.57 3.20 -0.24
C ALA A 20 7.39 3.55 -1.47
N ARG A 21 7.74 2.55 -2.26
CA ARG A 21 8.30 2.70 -3.60
C ARG A 21 7.27 2.24 -4.61
N ILE A 22 6.91 3.13 -5.53
CA ILE A 22 5.91 2.90 -6.57
C ILE A 22 6.62 2.84 -7.91
N ARG A 23 6.42 1.76 -8.67
CA ARG A 23 6.93 1.61 -10.03
C ARG A 23 5.82 1.90 -11.03
N PHE A 24 6.09 2.85 -11.92
CA PHE A 24 5.22 3.20 -13.05
C PHE A 24 5.53 2.37 -14.29
N GLY A 25 4.57 2.31 -15.21
CA GLY A 25 4.68 1.65 -16.51
C GLY A 25 4.17 0.21 -16.54
N VAL A 26 3.94 -0.39 -15.38
CA VAL A 26 3.44 -1.77 -15.29
C VAL A 26 2.43 -1.91 -14.17
N ALA A 27 1.21 -2.33 -14.50
CA ALA A 27 0.22 -2.76 -13.53
C ALA A 27 0.33 -4.26 -13.26
N THR A 28 0.00 -4.69 -12.03
CA THR A 28 -0.05 -6.10 -11.65
C THR A 28 -1.41 -6.46 -11.07
N ALA A 29 -1.78 -7.74 -11.11
CA ALA A 29 -3.06 -8.22 -10.61
C ALA A 29 -3.23 -8.05 -9.07
N THR A 30 -2.14 -8.05 -8.31
CA THR A 30 -2.13 -7.88 -6.86
C THR A 30 -1.86 -6.45 -6.41
N TYR A 31 -1.57 -5.54 -7.38
CA TYR A 31 -1.17 -4.15 -7.16
C TYR A 31 0.20 -4.00 -6.47
N ASP A 32 0.98 -5.09 -6.39
CA ASP A 32 2.35 -5.13 -5.86
C ASP A 32 3.29 -5.97 -6.75
N ALA A 33 4.58 -5.99 -6.42
CA ALA A 33 5.61 -6.68 -7.20
C ALA A 33 5.48 -8.22 -7.23
N GLU A 34 4.69 -8.82 -6.31
CA GLU A 34 4.48 -10.27 -6.27
C GLU A 34 3.42 -10.74 -7.29
N GLY A 35 2.66 -9.81 -7.84
CA GLY A 35 1.62 -10.10 -8.82
C GLY A 35 2.17 -10.39 -10.21
N ARG A 36 1.43 -11.20 -11.00
CA ARG A 36 1.73 -11.39 -12.42
C ARG A 36 1.54 -10.07 -13.16
N HIS A 37 2.47 -9.75 -14.06
CA HIS A 37 2.31 -8.63 -14.99
C HIS A 37 1.08 -8.87 -15.89
N GLY A 38 0.28 -7.82 -16.12
CA GLY A 38 -0.90 -7.94 -16.99
C GLY A 38 -2.23 -8.14 -16.27
N GLY A 39 -2.41 -7.57 -15.08
CA GLY A 39 -3.74 -7.43 -14.47
C GLY A 39 -4.69 -6.68 -15.40
N ALA A 40 -5.99 -7.05 -15.37
CA ALA A 40 -7.02 -6.51 -16.25
C ALA A 40 -6.94 -4.98 -16.33
N GLY A 41 -6.60 -4.47 -17.51
CA GLY A 41 -6.65 -3.04 -17.80
C GLY A 41 -5.43 -2.40 -18.42
N LEU A 42 -4.22 -2.95 -18.22
CA LEU A 42 -3.03 -2.41 -18.89
C LEU A 42 -2.13 -3.55 -19.34
N SER A 43 -2.19 -3.77 -20.64
CA SER A 43 -1.29 -4.67 -21.37
C SER A 43 0.17 -4.20 -21.24
N PRO A 44 1.15 -5.09 -21.31
CA PRO A 44 2.55 -4.75 -21.58
C PRO A 44 2.75 -4.28 -23.04
N SER A 45 1.71 -3.71 -23.68
CA SER A 45 1.86 -2.97 -24.92
C SER A 45 2.74 -1.76 -24.64
N GLY A 46 3.68 -1.47 -25.53
CA GLY A 46 4.70 -0.43 -25.36
C GLY A 46 4.23 1.00 -25.07
N GLU A 47 2.94 1.22 -24.97
CA GLU A 47 2.30 2.48 -24.59
C GLU A 47 2.61 2.90 -23.14
N GLY A 48 2.66 1.94 -22.19
CA GLY A 48 2.99 2.24 -20.80
C GLY A 48 4.42 2.77 -20.62
N HIS A 49 5.38 2.25 -21.40
CA HIS A 49 6.77 2.72 -21.36
C HIS A 49 6.92 4.12 -21.96
N SER A 50 6.22 4.41 -23.05
CA SER A 50 6.23 5.76 -23.66
C SER A 50 5.59 6.80 -22.72
N ALA A 51 4.52 6.44 -22.01
CA ALA A 51 3.89 7.31 -21.04
C ALA A 51 4.81 7.59 -19.84
N VAL A 52 5.55 6.59 -19.34
CA VAL A 52 6.52 6.77 -18.25
C VAL A 52 7.67 7.70 -18.66
N ALA A 53 8.16 7.59 -19.90
CA ALA A 53 9.23 8.45 -20.40
C ALA A 53 8.83 9.95 -20.45
N ALA A 54 7.53 10.23 -20.53
CA ALA A 54 6.98 11.59 -20.50
C ALA A 54 6.65 12.09 -19.08
N LEU A 55 6.71 11.23 -18.07
CA LEU A 55 6.44 11.63 -16.68
C LEU A 55 7.65 12.34 -16.07
N ASP A 56 7.36 13.49 -15.47
CA ASP A 56 8.30 14.19 -14.61
C ASP A 56 7.84 14.18 -13.14
N GLU A 57 8.71 14.64 -12.27
CA GLU A 57 8.41 14.73 -10.84
C GLU A 57 7.23 15.65 -10.53
N ALA A 58 7.05 16.71 -11.32
CA ALA A 58 5.96 17.67 -11.13
C ALA A 58 4.59 17.03 -11.43
N ALA A 59 4.49 16.25 -12.51
CA ALA A 59 3.27 15.51 -12.87
C ALA A 59 2.91 14.46 -11.81
N VAL A 60 3.89 13.72 -11.29
CA VAL A 60 3.69 12.74 -10.22
C VAL A 60 3.23 13.44 -8.93
N ARG A 61 3.87 14.55 -8.55
CA ARG A 61 3.50 15.35 -7.39
C ARG A 61 2.08 15.90 -7.47
N GLU A 62 1.70 16.42 -8.63
CA GLU A 62 0.35 16.94 -8.86
C GLU A 62 -0.69 15.82 -8.79
N ALA A 63 -0.41 14.65 -9.38
CA ALA A 63 -1.31 13.51 -9.34
C ALA A 63 -1.52 12.97 -7.91
N LEU A 64 -0.49 13.02 -7.06
CA LEU A 64 -0.57 12.60 -5.66
C LEU A 64 -1.53 13.47 -4.83
N ARG A 65 -1.64 14.77 -5.12
CA ARG A 65 -2.56 15.67 -4.39
C ARG A 65 -4.00 15.20 -4.38
N ALA A 66 -4.43 14.47 -5.41
CA ALA A 66 -5.78 13.92 -5.47
C ALA A 66 -6.07 12.84 -4.42
N PHE A 67 -5.04 12.35 -3.73
CA PHE A 67 -5.13 11.33 -2.71
C PHE A 67 -4.89 11.87 -1.30
N GLU A 68 -4.85 13.19 -1.14
CA GLU A 68 -4.80 13.84 0.18
C GLU A 68 -6.20 13.99 0.76
N GLY A 69 -6.31 13.97 2.10
CA GLY A 69 -7.59 14.13 2.79
C GLY A 69 -8.40 12.85 2.86
N THR A 70 -9.72 12.99 2.94
CA THR A 70 -10.67 11.88 3.10
C THR A 70 -11.35 11.54 1.77
N PHE A 71 -11.29 10.28 1.38
CA PHE A 71 -11.92 9.79 0.15
C PHE A 71 -12.30 8.30 0.25
N LEU A 72 -13.05 7.83 -0.76
CA LEU A 72 -13.41 6.43 -0.90
C LEU A 72 -12.34 5.67 -1.69
N GLN A 73 -11.68 4.70 -1.06
CA GLN A 73 -10.70 3.83 -1.68
C GLN A 73 -11.25 2.42 -1.86
N THR A 74 -11.07 1.85 -3.05
CA THR A 74 -11.37 0.43 -3.29
C THR A 74 -10.19 -0.44 -2.83
N PRO A 75 -10.39 -1.34 -1.85
CA PRO A 75 -9.37 -2.30 -1.46
C PRO A 75 -8.93 -3.19 -2.62
N PRO A 76 -7.65 -3.65 -2.66
CA PRO A 76 -7.19 -4.50 -3.75
C PRO A 76 -7.89 -5.86 -3.72
N PRO A 77 -8.05 -6.53 -4.89
CA PRO A 77 -8.68 -7.86 -4.97
C PRO A 77 -8.06 -8.89 -4.03
N PHE A 78 -6.73 -8.84 -3.90
CA PHE A 78 -5.99 -9.71 -3.00
C PHE A 78 -5.83 -9.10 -1.59
N SER A 79 -6.96 -8.88 -0.91
CA SER A 79 -7.00 -8.34 0.45
C SER A 79 -7.71 -9.29 1.43
N ALA A 80 -7.50 -9.06 2.72
CA ALA A 80 -8.21 -9.76 3.79
C ALA A 80 -9.65 -9.23 4.00
N LYS A 81 -10.09 -8.24 3.23
CA LYS A 81 -11.45 -7.70 3.29
C LYS A 81 -12.45 -8.84 2.99
N LYS A 82 -13.48 -8.97 3.81
CA LYS A 82 -14.51 -10.00 3.61
C LYS A 82 -15.59 -9.52 2.65
N VAL A 83 -15.94 -10.36 1.69
CA VAL A 83 -17.05 -10.20 0.75
C VAL A 83 -17.97 -11.39 0.96
N GLY A 84 -19.21 -11.16 1.39
CA GLY A 84 -20.14 -12.25 1.71
C GLY A 84 -19.59 -13.22 2.77
N GLY A 85 -18.81 -12.73 3.76
CA GLY A 85 -18.20 -13.56 4.80
C GLY A 85 -16.86 -14.22 4.40
N THR A 86 -16.52 -14.25 3.10
CA THR A 86 -15.28 -14.87 2.59
C THR A 86 -14.21 -13.79 2.33
N PRO A 87 -12.94 -13.97 2.73
CA PRO A 87 -11.88 -13.05 2.39
C PRO A 87 -11.70 -12.88 0.87
N ALA A 88 -11.56 -11.64 0.40
CA ALA A 88 -11.46 -11.31 -1.03
C ALA A 88 -10.34 -12.07 -1.74
N TYR A 89 -9.17 -12.24 -1.10
CA TYR A 89 -8.05 -12.98 -1.67
C TYR A 89 -8.38 -14.45 -2.00
N LYS A 90 -9.31 -15.10 -1.25
CA LYS A 90 -9.74 -16.48 -1.54
C LYS A 90 -10.60 -16.54 -2.79
N LEU A 91 -11.45 -15.55 -3.01
CA LEU A 91 -12.27 -15.44 -4.21
C LEU A 91 -11.43 -15.08 -5.43
N ALA A 92 -10.52 -14.12 -5.29
CA ALA A 92 -9.60 -13.72 -6.36
C ALA A 92 -8.71 -14.88 -6.86
N ARG A 93 -8.25 -15.76 -5.97
CA ARG A 93 -7.47 -16.98 -6.35
C ARG A 93 -8.30 -18.02 -7.12
N GLN A 94 -9.62 -17.92 -7.09
CA GLN A 94 -10.53 -18.79 -7.83
C GLN A 94 -10.99 -18.16 -9.14
N ASP A 95 -10.36 -17.05 -9.58
CA ASP A 95 -10.74 -16.25 -10.75
C ASP A 95 -12.22 -15.80 -10.73
N LYS A 96 -12.81 -15.71 -9.54
CA LYS A 96 -14.16 -15.22 -9.35
C LYS A 96 -14.14 -13.69 -9.31
N PRO A 97 -15.11 -13.03 -9.98
CA PRO A 97 -15.25 -11.59 -9.84
C PRO A 97 -15.45 -11.20 -8.37
N VAL A 98 -14.60 -10.32 -7.86
CA VAL A 98 -14.67 -9.84 -6.49
C VAL A 98 -15.08 -8.38 -6.51
N GLU A 99 -16.34 -8.10 -6.25
CA GLU A 99 -16.81 -6.74 -6.07
C GLU A 99 -16.56 -6.31 -4.62
N ILE A 100 -15.53 -5.51 -4.42
CA ILE A 100 -15.17 -4.98 -3.10
C ILE A 100 -15.72 -3.56 -3.00
N LYS A 101 -16.58 -3.34 -2.03
CA LYS A 101 -17.13 -2.00 -1.77
C LYS A 101 -16.02 -1.05 -1.32
N PRO A 102 -15.95 0.16 -1.89
CA PRO A 102 -15.06 1.19 -1.42
C PRO A 102 -15.23 1.45 0.08
N VAL A 103 -14.15 1.84 0.73
CA VAL A 103 -14.13 2.20 2.15
C VAL A 103 -13.59 3.61 2.30
N GLU A 104 -14.15 4.35 3.23
CA GLU A 104 -13.67 5.68 3.56
C GLU A 104 -12.32 5.56 4.26
N VAL A 105 -11.35 6.33 3.78
CA VAL A 105 -9.99 6.40 4.31
C VAL A 105 -9.54 7.86 4.34
N THR A 106 -8.58 8.16 5.21
CA THR A 106 -8.01 9.50 5.31
C THR A 106 -6.50 9.42 5.16
N VAL A 107 -5.94 10.19 4.25
CA VAL A 107 -4.49 10.43 4.13
C VAL A 107 -4.21 11.78 4.76
N ARG A 108 -3.45 11.79 5.86
CA ARG A 108 -3.14 12.99 6.64
C ARG A 108 -1.92 13.71 6.12
N GLU A 109 -0.94 12.95 5.66
CA GLU A 109 0.30 13.45 5.08
C GLU A 109 0.65 12.58 3.87
N LEU A 110 1.06 13.22 2.77
CA LEU A 110 1.50 12.55 1.55
C LEU A 110 2.62 13.35 0.93
N GLU A 111 3.81 12.78 0.90
CA GLU A 111 5.03 13.43 0.45
C GLU A 111 5.71 12.62 -0.63
N LEU A 112 5.94 13.23 -1.80
CA LEU A 112 6.85 12.68 -2.80
C LEU A 112 8.29 13.06 -2.40
N ARG A 113 9.08 12.07 -2.04
CA ARG A 113 10.48 12.23 -1.63
C ARG A 113 11.45 12.27 -2.80
N GLY A 114 11.07 11.66 -3.90
CA GLY A 114 11.84 11.67 -5.14
C GLY A 114 11.17 10.88 -6.24
N TYR A 115 11.53 11.22 -7.49
CA TYR A 115 11.11 10.50 -8.69
C TYR A 115 12.28 10.39 -9.65
N ALA A 116 12.63 9.17 -10.04
CA ALA A 116 13.64 8.89 -11.05
C ALA A 116 13.34 7.54 -11.73
N ASP A 117 13.60 7.44 -13.02
CA ASP A 117 13.54 6.19 -13.80
C ASP A 117 12.22 5.41 -13.65
N GLY A 118 11.09 6.14 -13.59
CA GLY A 118 9.78 5.54 -13.40
C GLY A 118 9.53 5.01 -11.99
N LEU A 119 10.33 5.42 -11.00
CA LEU A 119 10.18 5.09 -9.59
C LEU A 119 9.87 6.33 -8.77
N ALA A 120 8.83 6.27 -7.97
CA ALA A 120 8.53 7.28 -6.97
C ALA A 120 8.72 6.74 -5.56
N ASP A 121 9.51 7.43 -4.75
CA ASP A 121 9.60 7.20 -3.32
C ASP A 121 8.63 8.16 -2.60
N VAL A 122 7.68 7.58 -1.86
CA VAL A 122 6.59 8.29 -1.22
C VAL A 122 6.56 7.98 0.27
N ARG A 123 6.42 9.02 1.10
CA ARG A 123 6.07 8.87 2.51
C ARG A 123 4.61 9.26 2.71
N LEU A 124 3.87 8.49 3.51
CA LEU A 124 2.48 8.83 3.80
C LEU A 124 2.09 8.45 5.23
N VAL A 125 1.16 9.22 5.80
CA VAL A 125 0.46 8.93 7.04
C VAL A 125 -1.02 8.78 6.74
N SER A 126 -1.60 7.65 7.10
CA SER A 126 -3.01 7.36 6.77
C SER A 126 -3.75 6.73 7.94
N SER A 127 -5.08 6.85 7.88
CA SER A 127 -5.98 6.13 8.78
C SER A 127 -5.87 4.61 8.62
N SER A 128 -6.40 3.89 9.58
CA SER A 128 -6.56 2.44 9.46
C SER A 128 -7.43 2.07 8.26
N GLY A 129 -7.15 0.90 7.67
CA GLY A 129 -7.91 0.42 6.51
C GLY A 129 -7.43 0.95 5.16
N PHE A 130 -6.50 1.89 5.12
CA PHE A 130 -5.87 2.36 3.89
C PHE A 130 -4.96 1.30 3.27
N TYR A 131 -5.01 1.18 1.95
CA TYR A 131 -4.19 0.25 1.17
C TYR A 131 -3.20 1.03 0.30
N VAL A 132 -1.90 0.97 0.63
CA VAL A 132 -0.84 1.59 -0.18
C VAL A 132 -0.76 0.97 -1.57
N ARG A 133 -1.12 -0.31 -1.72
CA ARG A 133 -1.21 -0.99 -3.03
C ARG A 133 -2.28 -0.37 -3.94
N SER A 134 -3.45 -0.04 -3.37
CA SER A 134 -4.49 0.66 -4.14
C SER A 134 -4.04 2.06 -4.54
N LEU A 135 -3.34 2.80 -3.65
CA LEU A 135 -2.77 4.10 -4.02
C LEU A 135 -1.84 3.98 -5.23
N ALA A 136 -0.92 3.01 -5.23
CA ALA A 136 0.01 2.80 -6.34
C ALA A 136 -0.73 2.51 -7.65
N HIS A 137 -1.72 1.60 -7.60
CA HIS A 137 -2.55 1.26 -8.75
C HIS A 137 -3.33 2.46 -9.28
N ASP A 138 -4.06 3.15 -8.40
CA ASP A 138 -4.94 4.27 -8.78
C ASP A 138 -4.14 5.47 -9.30
N LEU A 139 -2.94 5.71 -8.74
CA LEU A 139 -2.01 6.72 -9.23
C LEU A 139 -1.53 6.40 -10.65
N GLY A 140 -1.18 5.14 -10.93
CA GLY A 140 -0.82 4.67 -12.26
C GLY A 140 -1.96 4.78 -13.27
N GLN A 141 -3.20 4.50 -12.85
CA GLN A 141 -4.39 4.69 -13.67
C GLN A 141 -4.61 6.17 -14.01
N ARG A 142 -4.49 7.04 -12.99
CA ARG A 142 -4.65 8.49 -13.16
C ARG A 142 -3.63 9.09 -14.12
N LEU A 143 -2.40 8.58 -14.11
CA LEU A 143 -1.33 9.02 -15.02
C LEU A 143 -1.34 8.28 -16.37
N GLY A 144 -2.24 7.33 -16.57
CA GLY A 144 -2.41 6.60 -17.83
C GLY A 144 -1.30 5.62 -18.19
N CYS A 145 -0.35 5.37 -17.27
CA CYS A 145 0.81 4.51 -17.54
C CYS A 145 0.77 3.16 -16.79
N GLY A 146 -0.17 3.02 -15.83
CA GLY A 146 -0.17 1.91 -14.89
C GLY A 146 0.96 2.00 -13.87
N ALA A 147 0.72 1.45 -12.68
CA ALA A 147 1.74 1.34 -11.65
C ALA A 147 1.43 0.20 -10.68
N HIS A 148 2.43 -0.18 -9.90
CA HIS A 148 2.29 -1.10 -8.78
C HIS A 148 3.22 -0.71 -7.63
N LEU A 149 2.93 -1.23 -6.46
CA LEU A 149 3.77 -1.07 -5.29
C LEU A 149 4.99 -2.00 -5.40
N GLU A 150 6.19 -1.45 -5.54
CA GLU A 150 7.43 -2.21 -5.63
C GLU A 150 8.01 -2.53 -4.25
N GLY A 151 7.90 -1.59 -3.31
CA GLY A 151 8.40 -1.78 -1.95
C GLY A 151 7.55 -1.04 -0.93
N LEU A 152 7.44 -1.61 0.27
CA LEU A 152 6.67 -1.03 1.37
C LEU A 152 7.35 -1.28 2.69
N ARG A 153 7.48 -0.22 3.49
CA ARG A 153 7.89 -0.30 4.87
C ARG A 153 6.95 0.51 5.75
N ARG A 154 6.33 -0.12 6.73
CA ARG A 154 5.59 0.61 7.77
C ARG A 154 6.57 1.08 8.82
N THR A 155 6.66 2.40 9.01
CA THR A 155 7.61 3.04 9.93
C THR A 155 6.99 3.42 11.27
N ARG A 156 5.64 3.52 11.33
CA ARG A 156 4.91 3.83 12.56
C ARG A 156 3.52 3.19 12.54
N ALA A 157 3.04 2.80 13.71
CA ALA A 157 1.67 2.34 13.97
C ALA A 157 1.18 2.93 15.30
N GLY A 158 0.35 3.97 15.23
CA GLY A 158 -0.01 4.77 16.40
C GLY A 158 1.23 5.45 16.99
N GLU A 159 1.50 5.18 18.26
CA GLU A 159 2.66 5.70 18.98
C GLU A 159 3.93 4.86 18.78
N PHE A 160 3.82 3.63 18.26
CA PHE A 160 4.96 2.73 18.07
C PHE A 160 5.68 3.04 16.75
N THR A 161 6.98 3.24 16.84
CA THR A 161 7.88 3.53 15.72
C THR A 161 8.81 2.35 15.44
N LEU A 162 9.59 2.43 14.36
CA LEU A 162 10.65 1.44 14.10
C LEU A 162 11.75 1.46 15.17
N GLY A 163 11.95 2.60 15.85
CA GLY A 163 12.91 2.71 16.97
C GLY A 163 12.52 1.85 18.17
N ASP A 164 11.21 1.60 18.35
CA ASP A 164 10.66 0.76 19.42
C ASP A 164 10.63 -0.73 19.02
N ALA A 165 10.95 -1.05 17.77
CA ALA A 165 10.86 -2.40 17.24
C ALA A 165 12.08 -3.25 17.62
N VAL A 166 11.80 -4.47 18.03
CA VAL A 166 12.83 -5.47 18.33
C VAL A 166 12.93 -6.46 17.17
N GLY A 167 14.15 -6.76 16.74
CA GLY A 167 14.39 -7.75 15.70
C GLY A 167 13.92 -9.14 16.13
N LEU A 168 13.36 -9.91 15.17
CA LEU A 168 12.83 -11.25 15.47
C LEU A 168 13.89 -12.18 16.09
N GLU A 169 15.14 -12.07 15.64
CA GLU A 169 16.26 -12.85 16.17
C GLU A 169 16.50 -12.59 17.65
N ALA A 170 16.40 -11.34 18.10
CA ALA A 170 16.53 -10.99 19.50
C ALA A 170 15.42 -11.60 20.36
N VAL A 171 14.21 -11.70 19.82
CA VAL A 171 13.05 -12.32 20.51
C VAL A 171 13.22 -13.84 20.66
N VAL A 172 13.80 -14.49 19.63
CA VAL A 172 13.96 -15.96 19.61
C VAL A 172 15.12 -16.41 20.52
N VAL A 173 16.21 -15.65 20.54
CA VAL A 173 17.44 -16.04 21.26
C VAL A 173 17.47 -15.57 22.71
N GLY A 174 16.95 -14.40 23.02
CA GLY A 174 17.12 -13.73 24.31
C GLY A 174 15.83 -13.51 25.12
N GLY A 175 14.67 -13.90 24.61
CA GLY A 175 13.40 -13.46 25.16
C GLY A 175 13.09 -12.00 24.84
N LEU A 176 11.89 -11.53 25.17
CA LEU A 176 11.52 -10.12 25.01
C LEU A 176 12.29 -9.27 26.03
N PRO A 177 12.86 -8.12 25.63
CA PRO A 177 13.39 -7.17 26.59
C PRO A 177 12.29 -6.77 27.59
N ALA A 178 12.67 -6.59 28.86
CA ALA A 178 11.73 -6.08 29.86
C ALA A 178 11.18 -4.74 29.39
N ALA A 179 9.87 -4.55 29.54
CA ALA A 179 9.28 -3.24 29.31
C ALA A 179 9.95 -2.23 30.24
N SER A 180 10.51 -1.17 29.70
CA SER A 180 10.94 -0.02 30.50
C SER A 180 9.71 0.61 31.13
N GLU A 181 9.71 0.74 32.46
CA GLU A 181 8.69 1.45 33.26
C GLU A 181 8.57 2.93 32.87
#